data_47a283d9f798545117019210fb82f0cb
#
_entry.id   47a283d9f798545117019210fb82f0cb
#
_cell.length_a   1.000
_cell.length_b   1.000
_cell.length_c   1.000
_cell.angle_alpha   90.00
_cell.angle_beta   90.00
_cell.angle_gamma   90.00
#
_symmetry.space_group_name_H-M   'P 1'
#
loop_
_entity.id
_entity.type
_entity.pdbx_description
1 polymer ?
#
loop_
_entity_poly.entity_id
_entity_poly.type
_entity_poly.pdbx_seq_one_letter_code
_entity_poly.pdbx_strand_id
1 'polypeptide(L)'
;MKIVVTGAIGHIGSYLIRDLASQFPGSEIVMIDNLMTQRFPSLFNLPTSAKYSFVEGDLTSMELNPIFNGVDTVIHLAAITDAAGSVDNAELVESNNFIGTEKVAIACLENACSLITLSSTSVYG
;
A
#
# COMPACT_ATOMS: atom_id res chain seq x y z
N MET A 1 11.26 13.32 -4.45
CA MET A 1 10.48 12.67 -3.37
C MET A 1 10.26 11.21 -3.74
N LYS A 2 10.41 10.33 -2.80
CA LYS A 2 10.17 8.90 -3.00
C LYS A 2 9.03 8.45 -2.09
N ILE A 3 8.00 7.85 -2.69
CA ILE A 3 6.76 7.49 -2.02
C ILE A 3 6.51 5.99 -2.23
N VAL A 4 6.14 5.30 -1.16
CA VAL A 4 5.67 3.92 -1.24
C VAL A 4 4.16 3.92 -1.04
N VAL A 5 3.43 3.20 -1.90
CA VAL A 5 1.99 3.00 -1.75
C VAL A 5 1.73 1.51 -1.64
N THR A 6 1.21 1.06 -0.51
CA THR A 6 0.78 -0.34 -0.36
C THR A 6 -0.69 -0.44 -0.74
N GLY A 7 -1.08 -1.57 -1.32
CA GLY A 7 -2.44 -1.69 -1.87
C GLY A 7 -2.63 -0.83 -3.10
N ALA A 8 -1.58 -0.64 -3.86
CA ALA A 8 -1.50 0.38 -4.91
C ALA A 8 -2.47 0.16 -6.07
N ILE A 9 -2.88 -1.08 -6.34
CA ILE A 9 -3.80 -1.37 -7.42
C ILE A 9 -5.25 -1.56 -6.97
N GLY A 10 -5.52 -1.35 -5.68
CA GLY A 10 -6.89 -1.33 -5.17
C GLY A 10 -7.68 -0.12 -5.66
N HIS A 11 -8.93 0.02 -5.18
CA HIS A 11 -9.80 1.13 -5.61
C HIS A 11 -9.18 2.50 -5.31
N ILE A 12 -8.77 2.71 -4.07
CA ILE A 12 -8.19 4.00 -3.66
C ILE A 12 -6.78 4.13 -4.22
N GLY A 13 -5.99 3.06 -4.12
CA GLY A 13 -4.59 3.06 -4.54
C GLY A 13 -4.42 3.39 -6.02
N SER A 14 -5.25 2.84 -6.90
CA SER A 14 -5.14 3.09 -8.34
C SER A 14 -5.39 4.54 -8.71
N TYR A 15 -6.26 5.23 -7.99
CA TYR A 15 -6.45 6.67 -8.12
C TYR A 15 -5.27 7.44 -7.57
N LEU A 16 -4.83 7.05 -6.38
CA LEU A 16 -3.78 7.78 -5.65
C LEU A 16 -2.46 7.77 -6.40
N ILE A 17 -2.05 6.62 -6.96
CA ILE A 17 -0.77 6.54 -7.67
C ILE A 17 -0.74 7.46 -8.89
N ARG A 18 -1.88 7.75 -9.48
CA ARG A 18 -1.98 8.70 -10.60
C ARG A 18 -2.01 10.14 -10.12
N ASP A 19 -2.77 10.39 -9.06
CA ASP A 19 -2.87 11.74 -8.49
C ASP A 19 -1.53 12.22 -7.92
N LEU A 20 -0.79 11.33 -7.27
CA LEU A 20 0.54 11.66 -6.76
C LEU A 20 1.50 12.12 -7.85
N ALA A 21 1.43 11.50 -9.03
CA ALA A 21 2.27 11.92 -10.16
C ALA A 21 1.93 13.33 -10.62
N SER A 22 0.66 13.70 -10.55
CA SER A 22 0.18 15.04 -10.90
C SER A 22 0.59 16.08 -9.85
N GLN A 23 0.46 15.74 -8.57
CA GLN A 23 0.74 16.65 -7.46
C GLN A 23 2.25 16.81 -7.22
N PHE A 24 3.01 15.74 -7.45
CA PHE A 24 4.46 15.72 -7.19
C PHE A 24 5.21 15.22 -8.43
N PRO A 25 5.26 16.03 -9.51
CA PRO A 25 5.99 15.63 -10.72
C PRO A 25 7.44 15.32 -10.42
N GLY A 26 7.98 14.29 -11.05
CA GLY A 26 9.35 13.86 -10.85
C GLY A 26 9.57 12.94 -9.65
N SER A 27 8.51 12.59 -8.92
CA SER A 27 8.63 11.67 -7.79
C SER A 27 8.86 10.23 -8.25
N GLU A 28 9.43 9.41 -7.36
CA GLU A 28 9.47 7.97 -7.52
C GLU A 28 8.34 7.36 -6.69
N ILE A 29 7.52 6.53 -7.32
CA ILE A 29 6.39 5.88 -6.67
C ILE A 29 6.61 4.37 -6.73
N VAL A 30 6.81 3.77 -5.57
CA VAL A 30 6.95 2.32 -5.42
C VAL A 30 5.60 1.76 -5.03
N MET A 31 5.07 0.90 -5.88
CA MET A 31 3.74 0.30 -5.68
C MET A 31 3.92 -1.10 -5.13
N ILE A 32 3.33 -1.40 -3.99
CA ILE A 32 3.34 -2.73 -3.39
C ILE A 32 1.93 -3.28 -3.37
N ASP A 33 1.75 -4.48 -3.90
CA ASP A 33 0.45 -5.15 -3.89
C ASP A 33 0.67 -6.65 -3.99
N ASN A 34 -0.25 -7.44 -3.43
CA ASN A 34 -0.20 -8.89 -3.51
C ASN A 34 -1.02 -9.46 -4.68
N LEU A 35 -1.65 -8.58 -5.46
CA LEU A 35 -2.47 -8.93 -6.63
C LEU A 35 -3.71 -9.79 -6.30
N MET A 36 -4.14 -9.81 -5.04
CA MET A 36 -5.35 -10.58 -4.67
C MET A 36 -6.59 -10.12 -5.42
N THR A 37 -6.68 -8.83 -5.74
CA THR A 37 -7.81 -8.28 -6.47
C THR A 37 -7.71 -8.49 -7.97
N GLN A 38 -6.59 -8.97 -8.46
CA GLN A 38 -6.31 -9.18 -9.88
C GLN A 38 -6.58 -7.95 -10.75
N ARG A 39 -6.32 -6.77 -10.22
CA ARG A 39 -6.58 -5.51 -10.92
C ARG A 39 -5.35 -5.05 -11.71
N PHE A 40 -4.76 -5.95 -12.46
CA PHE A 40 -3.59 -5.66 -13.30
C PHE A 40 -3.75 -4.45 -14.22
N PRO A 41 -4.96 -4.19 -14.80
CA PRO A 41 -5.12 -3.02 -15.67
C PRO A 41 -4.84 -1.70 -14.97
N SER A 42 -4.87 -1.65 -13.64
CA SER A 42 -4.51 -0.45 -12.88
C SER A 42 -3.06 -0.03 -13.10
N LEU A 43 -2.21 -0.93 -13.58
CA LEU A 43 -0.80 -0.64 -13.87
C LEU A 43 -0.58 -0.14 -15.30
N PHE A 44 -1.63 -0.12 -16.13
CA PHE A 44 -1.53 0.31 -17.52
C PHE A 44 -1.72 1.81 -17.64
N ASN A 45 -1.04 2.40 -18.62
CA ASN A 45 -1.18 3.82 -18.93
C ASN A 45 -0.93 4.75 -17.75
N LEU A 46 0.07 4.42 -16.94
CA LEU A 46 0.47 5.30 -15.83
C LEU A 46 1.07 6.59 -16.38
N PRO A 47 0.88 7.72 -15.66
CA PRO A 47 1.48 8.99 -16.08
C PRO A 47 2.99 8.91 -16.23
N THR A 48 3.54 9.68 -17.14
CA THR A 48 4.99 9.75 -17.36
C THR A 48 5.66 10.81 -16.48
N SER A 49 4.88 11.55 -15.71
CA SER A 49 5.40 12.61 -14.83
C SER A 49 6.08 12.08 -13.56
N ALA A 50 5.95 10.79 -13.27
CA ALA A 50 6.62 10.13 -12.15
C ALA A 50 7.30 8.85 -12.62
N LYS A 51 8.23 8.35 -11.81
CA LYS A 51 8.85 7.05 -12.04
C LYS A 51 8.14 6.02 -11.18
N TYR A 52 7.64 4.98 -11.81
CA TYR A 52 6.91 3.92 -11.14
C TYR A 52 7.73 2.64 -11.09
N SER A 53 7.68 1.96 -9.96
CA SER A 53 8.16 0.58 -9.83
C SER A 53 7.13 -0.23 -9.07
N PHE A 54 7.01 -1.50 -9.42
CA PHE A 54 6.02 -2.40 -8.82
C PHE A 54 6.71 -3.54 -8.11
N VAL A 55 6.29 -3.80 -6.88
CA VAL A 55 6.78 -4.93 -6.08
C VAL A 55 5.56 -5.78 -5.71
N GLU A 56 5.53 -7.00 -6.23
CA GLU A 56 4.53 -7.97 -5.83
C GLU A 56 4.98 -8.62 -4.52
N GLY A 57 4.10 -8.61 -3.53
CA GLY A 57 4.42 -9.26 -2.27
C GLY A 57 3.33 -9.12 -1.23
N ASP A 58 3.46 -9.96 -0.21
CA ASP A 58 2.58 -9.98 0.95
C ASP A 58 3.28 -9.27 2.10
N LEU A 59 2.67 -8.20 2.61
CA LEU A 59 3.24 -7.40 3.69
C LEU A 59 3.48 -8.18 4.97
N THR A 60 2.76 -9.30 5.17
CA THR A 60 2.94 -10.11 6.37
C THR A 60 4.21 -10.96 6.34
N SER A 61 4.80 -11.15 5.17
CA SER A 61 5.95 -12.05 5.00
C SER A 61 7.15 -11.41 4.31
N MET A 62 6.98 -10.33 3.55
CA MET A 62 8.06 -9.71 2.81
C MET A 62 8.95 -8.83 3.69
N GLU A 63 10.18 -8.62 3.26
CA GLU A 63 11.09 -7.69 3.92
C GLU A 63 10.90 -6.28 3.39
N LEU A 64 10.60 -5.34 4.29
CA LEU A 64 10.29 -3.97 3.91
C LEU A 64 11.48 -3.01 4.02
N ASN A 65 12.44 -3.30 4.89
CA ASN A 65 13.56 -2.39 5.11
C ASN A 65 14.33 -2.01 3.85
N PRO A 66 14.67 -2.98 2.95
CA PRO A 66 15.36 -2.61 1.71
C PRO A 66 14.51 -1.69 0.82
N ILE A 67 13.20 -1.88 0.82
CA ILE A 67 12.27 -1.09 -0.01
C ILE A 67 12.08 0.31 0.59
N PHE A 68 12.01 0.41 1.90
CA PHE A 68 11.72 1.68 2.60
C PHE A 68 12.97 2.54 2.80
N ASN A 69 14.15 2.01 2.53
CA ASN A 69 15.38 2.78 2.66
C ASN A 69 15.36 3.96 1.68
N GLY A 70 15.50 5.18 2.21
CA GLY A 70 15.48 6.40 1.40
C GLY A 70 14.09 6.88 1.01
N VAL A 71 13.04 6.23 1.49
CA VAL A 71 11.66 6.65 1.21
C VAL A 71 11.25 7.80 2.13
N ASP A 72 10.61 8.81 1.57
CA ASP A 72 10.11 9.95 2.34
C ASP A 72 8.80 9.65 3.04
N THR A 73 7.85 9.07 2.32
CA THR A 73 6.51 8.81 2.84
C THR A 73 6.00 7.45 2.37
N VAL A 74 5.34 6.74 3.27
CA VAL A 74 4.63 5.50 2.98
C VAL A 74 3.14 5.74 3.19
N ILE A 75 2.36 5.43 2.16
CA ILE A 75 0.90 5.49 2.22
C ILE A 75 0.39 4.05 2.24
N HIS A 76 -0.14 3.64 3.39
CA HIS A 76 -0.52 2.25 3.62
C HIS A 76 -2.03 2.07 3.41
N LEU A 77 -2.38 1.50 2.26
CA LEU A 77 -3.77 1.23 1.88
C LEU A 77 -4.08 -0.26 1.81
N ALA A 78 -3.06 -1.11 1.93
CA ALA A 78 -3.24 -2.56 1.81
C ALA A 78 -4.05 -3.08 3.00
N ALA A 79 -5.16 -3.71 2.69
CA ALA A 79 -6.00 -4.36 3.68
C ALA A 79 -6.87 -5.38 2.96
N ILE A 80 -7.25 -6.43 3.66
CA ILE A 80 -8.26 -7.37 3.18
C ILE A 80 -9.61 -6.76 3.52
N THR A 81 -10.39 -6.45 2.48
CA THR A 81 -11.68 -5.76 2.64
C THR A 81 -12.85 -6.59 2.15
N ASP A 82 -12.66 -7.88 1.88
CA ASP A 82 -13.73 -8.75 1.39
C ASP A 82 -14.76 -8.99 2.49
N ALA A 83 -15.83 -8.22 2.46
CA ALA A 83 -16.90 -8.33 3.43
C ALA A 83 -17.64 -9.69 3.32
N ALA A 84 -17.71 -10.26 2.13
CA ALA A 84 -18.38 -11.55 1.94
C ALA A 84 -17.56 -12.71 2.48
N GLY A 85 -16.26 -12.69 2.27
CA GLY A 85 -15.34 -13.71 2.79
C GLY A 85 -15.00 -13.53 4.26
N SER A 86 -15.11 -12.30 4.78
CA SER A 86 -14.70 -12.00 6.15
C SER A 86 -15.62 -12.56 7.22
N VAL A 87 -16.83 -12.97 6.86
CA VAL A 87 -17.78 -13.57 7.82
C VAL A 87 -17.22 -14.88 8.38
N ASP A 88 -16.61 -15.70 7.53
CA ASP A 88 -16.08 -17.00 7.92
C ASP A 88 -14.63 -16.92 8.41
N ASN A 89 -13.89 -15.84 8.06
CA ASN A 89 -12.48 -15.72 8.34
C ASN A 89 -12.14 -14.36 8.99
N ALA A 90 -13.07 -13.82 9.80
CA ALA A 90 -12.91 -12.49 10.39
C ALA A 90 -11.62 -12.37 11.23
N GLU A 91 -11.31 -13.39 12.04
CA GLU A 91 -10.10 -13.38 12.86
C GLU A 91 -8.84 -13.39 12.02
N LEU A 92 -8.82 -14.16 10.93
CA LEU A 92 -7.68 -14.23 10.03
C LEU A 92 -7.48 -12.89 9.29
N VAL A 93 -8.58 -12.30 8.81
CA VAL A 93 -8.53 -10.98 8.16
C VAL A 93 -8.00 -9.91 9.11
N GLU A 94 -8.55 -9.88 10.32
CA GLU A 94 -8.12 -8.91 11.34
C GLU A 94 -6.65 -9.09 11.72
N SER A 95 -6.22 -10.34 11.94
CA SER A 95 -4.85 -10.68 12.28
C SER A 95 -3.88 -10.29 11.16
N ASN A 96 -4.20 -10.62 9.91
CA ASN A 96 -3.35 -10.30 8.77
C ASN A 96 -3.24 -8.79 8.55
N ASN A 97 -4.34 -8.06 8.72
CA ASN A 97 -4.32 -6.60 8.60
C ASN A 97 -3.48 -5.98 9.71
N PHE A 98 -3.60 -6.48 10.93
CA PHE A 98 -2.79 -6.00 12.06
C PHE A 98 -1.31 -6.26 11.83
N ILE A 99 -0.94 -7.49 11.44
CA ILE A 99 0.46 -7.84 11.20
C ILE A 99 1.05 -6.98 10.07
N GLY A 100 0.31 -6.82 8.98
CA GLY A 100 0.76 -5.99 7.87
C GLY A 100 0.99 -4.55 8.28
N THR A 101 0.05 -3.96 9.00
CA THR A 101 0.16 -2.58 9.49
C THR A 101 1.32 -2.42 10.47
N GLU A 102 1.48 -3.37 11.39
CA GLU A 102 2.59 -3.34 12.35
C GLU A 102 3.94 -3.40 11.65
N LYS A 103 4.10 -4.28 10.67
CA LYS A 103 5.35 -4.39 9.91
C LYS A 103 5.66 -3.11 9.14
N VAL A 104 4.65 -2.51 8.52
CA VAL A 104 4.81 -1.24 7.82
C VAL A 104 5.23 -0.14 8.79
N ALA A 105 4.59 -0.05 9.94
CA ALA A 105 4.90 0.97 10.94
C ALA A 105 6.32 0.81 11.49
N ILE A 106 6.75 -0.41 11.77
CA ILE A 106 8.10 -0.68 12.24
C ILE A 106 9.13 -0.30 11.18
N ALA A 107 8.89 -0.69 9.94
CA ALA A 107 9.80 -0.37 8.84
C ALA A 107 9.90 1.14 8.60
N CYS A 108 8.78 1.86 8.73
CA CYS A 108 8.79 3.32 8.65
C CYS A 108 9.62 3.94 9.78
N LEU A 109 9.47 3.43 10.98
CA LEU A 109 10.25 3.91 12.13
C LEU A 109 11.75 3.68 11.93
N GLU A 110 12.11 2.48 11.48
CA GLU A 110 13.52 2.11 11.26
C GLU A 110 14.17 2.89 10.12
N ASN A 111 13.39 3.33 9.14
CA ASN A 111 13.90 4.03 7.96
C ASN A 111 13.56 5.52 7.95
N ALA A 112 13.01 6.04 9.04
CA ALA A 112 12.64 7.45 9.20
C ALA A 112 11.67 7.94 8.11
N CYS A 113 10.72 7.08 7.71
CA CYS A 113 9.67 7.44 6.77
C CYS A 113 8.46 8.01 7.51
N SER A 114 7.78 8.96 6.89
CA SER A 114 6.45 9.36 7.34
C SER A 114 5.44 8.28 6.95
N LEU A 115 4.44 8.04 7.79
CA LEU A 115 3.42 7.03 7.52
C LEU A 115 2.04 7.67 7.50
N ILE A 116 1.30 7.41 6.43
CA ILE A 116 -0.11 7.76 6.31
C ILE A 116 -0.89 6.45 6.18
N THR A 117 -1.88 6.26 7.03
CA THR A 117 -2.74 5.08 6.98
C THR A 117 -4.20 5.50 7.12
N LEU A 118 -5.09 4.67 6.58
CA LEU A 118 -6.52 4.91 6.66
C LEU A 118 -7.13 4.09 7.79
N SER A 119 -8.06 4.69 8.52
CA SER A 119 -8.85 3.99 9.51
C SER A 119 -10.17 3.54 8.90
N SER A 120 -10.62 2.35 9.27
CA SER A 120 -11.89 1.83 8.80
C SER A 120 -13.04 2.37 9.65
N THR A 121 -14.12 2.81 8.99
CA THR A 121 -15.35 3.21 9.68
C THR A 121 -16.10 2.03 10.27
N SER A 122 -15.76 0.81 9.91
CA SER A 122 -16.39 -0.39 10.47
C SER A 122 -16.16 -0.54 11.97
N VAL A 123 -15.16 0.15 12.51
CA VAL A 123 -14.88 0.19 13.96
C VAL A 123 -16.04 0.84 14.73
N TYR A 124 -16.76 1.74 14.10
CA TYR A 124 -17.84 2.50 14.74
C TYR A 124 -19.22 1.91 14.50
N GLY A 125 -19.31 0.92 13.70
CA GLY A 125 -20.57 0.34 13.31
C GLY A 125 -20.90 -0.99 13.87
#